data_1d4f63ea9dd9a92e8d3d604264b01159
#
_entry.id   1d4f63ea9dd9a92e8d3d604264b01159
#
_cell.length_a   1.000
_cell.length_b   1.000
_cell.length_c   1.000
_cell.angle_alpha   90.00
_cell.angle_beta   90.00
_cell.angle_gamma   90.00
#
_symmetry.space_group_name_H-M   'P 1'
#
loop_
_entity.id
_entity.type
_entity.pdbx_description
1 polymer ?
#
loop_
_entity_poly.entity_id
_entity_poly.type
_entity_poly.pdbx_seq_one_letter_code
_entity_poly.pdbx_strand_id
1 'polypeptide(L)'
;RKIKYDEIENKRKELERIWMERLENLRKEKDLKIEEERKKIDNYIIRQQNSSLVGADGEEICLSNLTLLFPAAKIEDTHTEAGRGDFFFNYKDVNLMIENKNYSRNVPKKEIDKFYRDIENNTDIQGGILCSQKSGISNREDFCIEICKGKPIIMLHQTNSNNNKIKIAIELLMGIIKTNIDFNKKETIDAVKISSKFIRQKFNRIRKEMSDHQRKMMLLLFGEGIEAEIRKILFYYGVDFK
;
A
#
# COMPACT_ATOMS: atom_id res chain seq x y z
N ARG A 1 -58.14 45.48 9.01
CA ARG A 1 -57.73 44.10 9.34
C ARG A 1 -57.48 43.26 8.06
N LYS A 2 -58.33 43.35 7.05
CA LYS A 2 -58.23 42.58 5.79
C LYS A 2 -56.93 42.83 5.02
N ILE A 3 -56.51 44.08 4.86
CA ILE A 3 -55.31 44.49 4.13
C ILE A 3 -54.02 43.90 4.75
N LYS A 4 -53.90 43.85 6.07
CA LYS A 4 -52.76 43.24 6.75
C LYS A 4 -52.69 41.72 6.55
N TYR A 5 -53.82 41.05 6.41
CA TYR A 5 -53.89 39.63 6.18
C TYR A 5 -53.44 39.26 4.77
N ASP A 6 -53.84 40.06 3.77
CA ASP A 6 -53.45 39.88 2.37
C ASP A 6 -51.92 40.11 2.17
N GLU A 7 -51.36 41.10 2.85
CA GLU A 7 -49.91 41.33 2.84
C GLU A 7 -49.09 40.19 3.46
N ILE A 8 -49.55 39.60 4.54
CA ILE A 8 -48.90 38.44 5.20
C ILE A 8 -48.96 37.22 4.28
N GLU A 9 -50.12 36.97 3.66
CA GLU A 9 -50.31 35.82 2.76
C GLU A 9 -49.43 35.95 1.51
N ASN A 10 -49.30 37.17 0.96
CA ASN A 10 -48.42 37.42 -0.18
C ASN A 10 -46.93 37.23 0.19
N LYS A 11 -46.48 37.66 1.35
CA LYS A 11 -45.12 37.44 1.84
C LYS A 11 -44.87 35.94 2.08
N ARG A 12 -45.85 35.20 2.58
CA ARG A 12 -45.69 33.74 2.77
C ARG A 12 -45.48 33.01 1.44
N LYS A 13 -46.30 33.32 0.44
CA LYS A 13 -46.18 32.77 -0.92
C LYS A 13 -44.85 33.09 -1.57
N GLU A 14 -44.34 34.31 -1.40
CA GLU A 14 -43.05 34.71 -1.91
C GLU A 14 -41.90 33.94 -1.21
N LEU A 15 -41.95 33.77 0.10
CA LEU A 15 -40.99 32.96 0.84
C LEU A 15 -41.01 31.49 0.41
N GLU A 16 -42.22 30.91 0.23
CA GLU A 16 -42.37 29.53 -0.25
C GLU A 16 -41.73 29.36 -1.64
N ARG A 17 -41.91 30.33 -2.55
CA ARG A 17 -41.30 30.34 -3.87
C ARG A 17 -39.76 30.33 -3.78
N ILE A 18 -39.22 31.25 -2.97
CA ILE A 18 -37.75 31.37 -2.77
C ILE A 18 -37.16 30.06 -2.18
N TRP A 19 -37.86 29.46 -1.22
CA TRP A 19 -37.44 28.20 -0.62
C TRP A 19 -37.46 27.04 -1.62
N MET A 20 -38.48 26.93 -2.43
CA MET A 20 -38.58 25.91 -3.48
C MET A 20 -37.46 26.05 -4.52
N GLU A 21 -37.20 27.28 -4.98
CA GLU A 21 -36.11 27.56 -5.92
C GLU A 21 -34.74 27.19 -5.30
N ARG A 22 -34.52 27.51 -4.02
CA ARG A 22 -33.29 27.16 -3.32
C ARG A 22 -33.13 25.67 -3.13
N LEU A 23 -34.19 24.94 -2.83
CA LEU A 23 -34.19 23.47 -2.73
C LEU A 23 -33.90 22.83 -4.08
N GLU A 24 -34.44 23.33 -5.16
CA GLU A 24 -34.18 22.83 -6.51
C GLU A 24 -32.71 23.02 -6.91
N ASN A 25 -32.16 24.21 -6.62
CA ASN A 25 -30.76 24.50 -6.89
C ASN A 25 -29.82 23.60 -6.07
N LEU A 26 -30.12 23.36 -4.79
CA LEU A 26 -29.36 22.43 -3.95
C LEU A 26 -29.44 20.97 -4.43
N ARG A 27 -30.60 20.55 -4.94
CA ARG A 27 -30.74 19.22 -5.57
C ARG A 27 -29.86 19.11 -6.80
N LYS A 28 -29.93 20.08 -7.72
CA LYS A 28 -29.08 20.11 -8.94
C LYS A 28 -27.59 20.07 -8.60
N GLU A 29 -27.16 20.84 -7.60
CA GLU A 29 -25.77 20.83 -7.16
C GLU A 29 -25.34 19.47 -6.59
N LYS A 30 -26.20 18.83 -5.79
CA LYS A 30 -25.94 17.48 -5.27
C LYS A 30 -25.91 16.44 -6.37
N ASP A 31 -26.83 16.49 -7.31
CA ASP A 31 -26.89 15.53 -8.42
C ASP A 31 -25.64 15.63 -9.29
N LEU A 32 -25.13 16.84 -9.56
CA LEU A 32 -23.86 17.06 -10.26
C LEU A 32 -22.68 16.43 -9.49
N LYS A 33 -22.60 16.67 -8.19
CA LYS A 33 -21.53 16.07 -7.36
C LYS A 33 -21.59 14.54 -7.34
N ILE A 34 -22.78 13.96 -7.25
CA ILE A 34 -22.98 12.50 -7.31
C ILE A 34 -22.52 11.95 -8.66
N GLU A 35 -22.85 12.64 -9.76
CA GLU A 35 -22.44 12.23 -11.10
C GLU A 35 -20.91 12.29 -11.27
N GLU A 36 -20.26 13.32 -10.75
CA GLU A 36 -18.81 13.44 -10.75
C GLU A 36 -18.14 12.31 -9.96
N GLU A 37 -18.65 11.99 -8.76
CA GLU A 37 -18.11 10.89 -7.95
C GLU A 37 -18.35 9.52 -8.61
N ARG A 38 -19.51 9.29 -9.24
CA ARG A 38 -19.78 8.10 -10.03
C ARG A 38 -18.75 7.92 -11.16
N LYS A 39 -18.49 8.97 -11.93
CA LYS A 39 -17.48 8.94 -13.00
C LYS A 39 -16.08 8.60 -12.46
N LYS A 40 -15.71 9.12 -11.30
CA LYS A 40 -14.43 8.75 -10.66
C LYS A 40 -14.39 7.26 -10.29
N ILE A 41 -15.48 6.74 -9.71
CA ILE A 41 -15.59 5.31 -9.35
C ILE A 41 -15.55 4.43 -10.60
N ASP A 42 -16.31 4.76 -11.64
CA ASP A 42 -16.32 4.01 -12.89
C ASP A 42 -14.93 3.97 -13.55
N ASN A 43 -14.24 5.11 -13.60
CA ASN A 43 -12.86 5.19 -14.08
C ASN A 43 -11.92 4.33 -13.24
N TYR A 44 -12.07 4.34 -11.91
CA TYR A 44 -11.27 3.50 -11.01
C TYR A 44 -11.52 2.01 -11.27
N ILE A 45 -12.78 1.59 -11.45
CA ILE A 45 -13.16 0.20 -11.76
C ILE A 45 -12.56 -0.23 -13.10
N ILE A 46 -12.66 0.60 -14.15
CA ILE A 46 -12.08 0.32 -15.47
C ILE A 46 -10.56 0.17 -15.36
N ARG A 47 -9.87 1.06 -14.62
CA ARG A 47 -8.43 0.95 -14.38
C ARG A 47 -8.07 -0.36 -13.67
N GLN A 48 -8.83 -0.75 -12.64
CA GLN A 48 -8.58 -1.99 -11.91
C GLN A 48 -8.83 -3.27 -12.74
N GLN A 49 -9.63 -3.21 -13.79
CA GLN A 49 -9.86 -4.31 -14.71
C GLN A 49 -8.78 -4.43 -15.80
N ASN A 50 -8.03 -3.37 -16.04
CA ASN A 50 -6.95 -3.35 -17.03
C ASN A 50 -5.62 -3.67 -16.35
N SER A 51 -5.07 -4.87 -16.60
CA SER A 51 -3.83 -5.33 -15.97
C SER A 51 -2.61 -4.44 -16.26
N SER A 52 -2.56 -3.80 -17.43
CA SER A 52 -1.48 -2.87 -17.78
C SER A 52 -1.54 -1.59 -16.95
N LEU A 53 -2.74 -1.01 -16.79
CA LEU A 53 -2.93 0.18 -15.95
C LEU A 53 -2.69 -0.11 -14.47
N VAL A 54 -3.09 -1.29 -13.98
CA VAL A 54 -2.79 -1.75 -12.61
C VAL A 54 -1.29 -1.90 -12.40
N GLY A 55 -0.54 -2.36 -13.42
CA GLY A 55 0.92 -2.42 -13.40
C GLY A 55 1.53 -1.03 -13.27
N ALA A 56 1.16 -0.12 -14.16
CA ALA A 56 1.66 1.26 -14.18
C ALA A 56 1.35 2.02 -12.87
N ASP A 57 0.12 1.91 -12.35
CA ASP A 57 -0.25 2.49 -11.05
C ASP A 57 0.62 1.91 -9.91
N GLY A 58 0.97 0.61 -10.00
CA GLY A 58 1.85 -0.06 -9.04
C GLY A 58 3.31 0.43 -9.11
N GLU A 59 3.84 0.65 -10.30
CA GLU A 59 5.18 1.18 -10.52
C GLU A 59 5.28 2.62 -10.01
N GLU A 60 4.30 3.48 -10.29
CA GLU A 60 4.24 4.85 -9.78
C GLU A 60 4.24 4.91 -8.25
N ILE A 61 3.43 4.06 -7.59
CA ILE A 61 3.40 3.96 -6.13
C ILE A 61 4.76 3.48 -5.59
N CYS A 62 5.38 2.49 -6.24
CA CYS A 62 6.68 1.97 -5.83
C CYS A 62 7.77 3.04 -5.94
N LEU A 63 7.84 3.76 -7.05
CA LEU A 63 8.79 4.85 -7.29
C LEU A 63 8.62 5.97 -6.24
N SER A 64 7.38 6.39 -5.99
CA SER A 64 7.07 7.41 -4.98
C SER A 64 7.55 6.98 -3.60
N ASN A 65 7.31 5.73 -3.21
CA ASN A 65 7.76 5.19 -1.93
C ASN A 65 9.29 5.14 -1.84
N LEU A 66 9.97 4.69 -2.88
CA LEU A 66 11.43 4.64 -2.91
C LEU A 66 12.05 6.03 -2.79
N THR A 67 11.53 7.01 -3.51
CA THR A 67 11.99 8.41 -3.47
C THR A 67 11.77 9.03 -2.09
N LEU A 68 10.63 8.77 -1.47
CA LEU A 68 10.33 9.25 -0.12
C LEU A 68 11.25 8.63 0.94
N LEU A 69 11.51 7.33 0.84
CA LEU A 69 12.32 6.58 1.81
C LEU A 69 13.82 6.85 1.66
N PHE A 70 14.28 7.13 0.45
CA PHE A 70 15.69 7.33 0.10
C PHE A 70 15.89 8.57 -0.78
N PRO A 71 15.66 9.77 -0.25
CA PRO A 71 15.71 11.01 -1.06
C PRO A 71 17.10 11.32 -1.65
N ALA A 72 18.17 10.70 -1.14
CA ALA A 72 19.53 10.84 -1.65
C ALA A 72 19.96 9.69 -2.59
N ALA A 73 19.05 8.74 -2.90
CA ALA A 73 19.33 7.68 -3.84
C ALA A 73 19.11 8.16 -5.28
N LYS A 74 19.89 7.65 -6.21
CA LYS A 74 19.62 7.76 -7.64
C LYS A 74 18.71 6.59 -8.02
N ILE A 75 17.51 6.88 -8.47
CA ILE A 75 16.52 5.90 -8.89
C ILE A 75 16.21 6.15 -10.35
N GLU A 76 16.45 5.17 -11.19
CA GLU A 76 16.17 5.21 -12.63
C GLU A 76 15.02 4.23 -12.92
N ASP A 77 14.02 4.70 -13.65
CA ASP A 77 12.95 3.87 -14.18
C ASP A 77 13.49 3.10 -15.40
N THR A 78 13.53 1.77 -15.27
CA THR A 78 14.08 0.86 -16.29
C THR A 78 13.04 -0.10 -16.86
N HIS A 79 11.76 0.11 -16.58
CA HIS A 79 10.67 -0.81 -16.99
C HIS A 79 10.61 -1.04 -18.52
N THR A 80 11.12 -0.11 -19.33
CA THR A 80 11.20 -0.24 -20.79
C THR A 80 12.45 -0.99 -21.26
N GLU A 81 13.42 -1.22 -20.39
CA GLU A 81 14.67 -1.90 -20.70
C GLU A 81 14.57 -3.39 -20.39
N ALA A 82 14.74 -4.23 -21.42
CA ALA A 82 14.61 -5.66 -21.24
C ALA A 82 15.65 -6.21 -20.26
N GLY A 83 15.16 -6.92 -19.21
CA GLY A 83 16.01 -7.59 -18.23
C GLY A 83 16.62 -6.68 -17.15
N ARG A 84 16.22 -5.39 -17.09
CA ARG A 84 16.75 -4.42 -16.09
C ARG A 84 15.90 -4.29 -14.83
N GLY A 85 14.78 -5.02 -14.76
CA GLY A 85 13.77 -4.81 -13.73
C GLY A 85 12.98 -3.54 -13.96
N ASP A 86 12.15 -3.18 -12.98
CA ASP A 86 11.33 -1.96 -13.08
C ASP A 86 12.14 -0.72 -12.66
N PHE A 87 13.07 -0.86 -11.69
CA PHE A 87 13.92 0.26 -11.22
C PHE A 87 15.36 -0.18 -11.00
N PHE A 88 16.29 0.65 -11.47
CA PHE A 88 17.67 0.64 -11.05
C PHE A 88 17.83 1.62 -9.87
N PHE A 89 18.34 1.13 -8.76
CA PHE A 89 18.50 1.88 -7.52
C PHE A 89 19.96 1.94 -7.12
N ASN A 90 20.53 3.15 -7.07
CA ASN A 90 21.89 3.39 -6.59
C ASN A 90 21.86 4.23 -5.33
N TYR A 91 22.47 3.75 -4.28
CA TYR A 91 22.64 4.48 -3.02
C TYR A 91 23.92 4.08 -2.31
N LYS A 92 24.76 5.05 -1.96
CA LYS A 92 26.03 4.84 -1.25
C LYS A 92 26.89 3.75 -1.91
N ASP A 93 27.10 3.86 -3.22
CA ASP A 93 27.90 2.95 -4.07
C ASP A 93 27.37 1.50 -4.15
N VAL A 94 26.13 1.27 -3.77
CA VAL A 94 25.45 -0.02 -3.94
C VAL A 94 24.38 0.11 -5.02
N ASN A 95 24.47 -0.77 -6.02
CA ASN A 95 23.53 -0.87 -7.13
C ASN A 95 22.59 -2.05 -6.90
N LEU A 96 21.29 -1.80 -6.88
CA LEU A 96 20.26 -2.82 -6.73
C LEU A 96 19.30 -2.76 -7.92
N MET A 97 18.80 -3.92 -8.32
CA MET A 97 17.65 -4.05 -9.21
C MET A 97 16.38 -4.24 -8.38
N ILE A 98 15.36 -3.47 -8.65
CA ILE A 98 14.06 -3.60 -7.98
C ILE A 98 13.02 -4.00 -9.02
N GLU A 99 12.35 -5.10 -8.79
CA GLU A 99 11.23 -5.61 -9.59
C GLU A 99 9.97 -5.53 -8.74
N ASN A 100 8.93 -4.89 -9.25
CA ASN A 100 7.67 -4.65 -8.55
C ASN A 100 6.51 -5.36 -9.26
N LYS A 101 5.73 -6.12 -8.53
CA LYS A 101 4.58 -6.86 -9.07
C LYS A 101 3.30 -6.51 -8.32
N ASN A 102 2.30 -6.04 -9.06
CA ASN A 102 1.01 -5.64 -8.52
C ASN A 102 -0.09 -6.66 -8.88
N TYR A 103 0.13 -7.93 -8.55
CA TYR A 103 -0.82 -9.01 -8.81
C TYR A 103 -1.83 -9.16 -7.66
N SER A 104 -3.09 -9.48 -8.01
CA SER A 104 -4.13 -9.84 -7.04
C SER A 104 -3.94 -11.25 -6.46
N ARG A 105 -3.26 -12.14 -7.21
CA ARG A 105 -2.86 -13.49 -6.77
C ARG A 105 -1.35 -13.54 -6.60
N ASN A 106 -0.86 -14.60 -5.93
CA ASN A 106 0.57 -14.75 -5.74
C ASN A 106 1.36 -14.65 -7.05
N VAL A 107 2.47 -13.92 -7.00
CA VAL A 107 3.42 -13.79 -8.11
C VAL A 107 3.83 -15.19 -8.57
N PRO A 108 3.61 -15.57 -9.83
CA PRO A 108 3.84 -16.93 -10.30
C PRO A 108 5.34 -17.22 -10.45
N LYS A 109 5.69 -18.52 -10.42
CA LYS A 109 7.08 -18.99 -10.54
C LYS A 109 7.80 -18.41 -11.76
N LYS A 110 7.14 -18.27 -12.91
CA LYS A 110 7.73 -17.72 -14.13
C LYS A 110 8.32 -16.31 -13.94
N GLU A 111 7.69 -15.47 -13.12
CA GLU A 111 8.19 -14.12 -12.82
C GLU A 111 9.40 -14.18 -11.88
N ILE A 112 9.40 -15.13 -10.94
CA ILE A 112 10.56 -15.39 -10.08
C ILE A 112 11.75 -15.86 -10.92
N ASP A 113 11.52 -16.81 -11.83
CA ASP A 113 12.56 -17.35 -12.71
C ASP A 113 13.09 -16.27 -13.67
N LYS A 114 12.20 -15.33 -14.12
CA LYS A 114 12.60 -14.15 -14.90
C LYS A 114 13.50 -13.25 -14.06
N PHE A 115 13.09 -12.92 -12.84
CA PHE A 115 13.87 -12.08 -11.92
C PHE A 115 15.27 -12.66 -11.65
N TYR A 116 15.40 -13.95 -11.43
CA TYR A 116 16.71 -14.59 -11.27
C TYR A 116 17.60 -14.43 -12.51
N ARG A 117 17.08 -14.67 -13.72
CA ARG A 117 17.84 -14.48 -14.95
C ARG A 117 18.30 -13.05 -15.11
N ASP A 118 17.42 -12.10 -14.80
CA ASP A 118 17.72 -10.68 -14.92
C ASP A 118 18.80 -10.26 -13.90
N ILE A 119 18.75 -10.77 -12.66
CA ILE A 119 19.81 -10.60 -11.66
C ILE A 119 21.14 -11.20 -12.13
N GLU A 120 21.12 -12.41 -12.71
CA GLU A 120 22.32 -13.08 -13.21
C GLU A 120 22.97 -12.28 -14.34
N ASN A 121 22.18 -11.81 -15.31
CA ASN A 121 22.68 -11.18 -16.53
C ASN A 121 23.18 -9.74 -16.31
N ASN A 122 22.70 -9.03 -15.30
CA ASN A 122 23.13 -7.68 -15.01
C ASN A 122 24.40 -7.65 -14.14
N THR A 123 25.55 -7.39 -14.73
CA THR A 123 26.85 -7.39 -14.03
C THR A 123 27.08 -6.12 -13.20
N ASP A 124 26.37 -5.04 -13.48
CA ASP A 124 26.48 -3.74 -12.83
C ASP A 124 25.66 -3.64 -11.52
N ILE A 125 24.83 -4.65 -11.20
CA ILE A 125 24.09 -4.73 -9.94
C ILE A 125 24.75 -5.70 -8.95
N GLN A 126 24.66 -5.40 -7.67
CA GLN A 126 25.21 -6.19 -6.58
C GLN A 126 24.17 -7.02 -5.83
N GLY A 127 22.88 -6.75 -6.07
CA GLY A 127 21.77 -7.47 -5.47
C GLY A 127 20.43 -7.04 -6.03
N GLY A 128 19.32 -7.57 -5.50
CA GLY A 128 18.00 -7.19 -5.98
C GLY A 128 16.86 -7.44 -5.02
N ILE A 129 15.73 -6.80 -5.30
CA ILE A 129 14.50 -6.94 -4.52
C ILE A 129 13.34 -7.22 -5.47
N LEU A 130 12.59 -8.30 -5.18
CA LEU A 130 11.30 -8.59 -5.80
C LEU A 130 10.18 -8.22 -4.83
N CYS A 131 9.42 -7.18 -5.16
CA CYS A 131 8.29 -6.71 -4.39
C CYS A 131 6.98 -7.25 -4.95
N SER A 132 6.13 -7.83 -4.10
CA SER A 132 4.73 -8.08 -4.39
C SER A 132 3.87 -7.12 -3.60
N GLN A 133 3.13 -6.23 -4.28
CA GLN A 133 2.39 -5.15 -3.61
C GLN A 133 1.17 -5.63 -2.85
N LYS A 134 0.31 -6.42 -3.49
CA LYS A 134 -1.00 -6.83 -2.93
C LYS A 134 -1.01 -8.28 -2.45
N SER A 135 -0.15 -9.12 -2.97
CA SER A 135 -0.20 -10.57 -2.78
C SER A 135 1.11 -11.14 -2.24
N GLY A 136 1.20 -12.46 -2.16
CA GLY A 136 2.44 -13.18 -1.85
C GLY A 136 3.24 -13.50 -3.11
N ILE A 137 4.32 -14.25 -2.93
CA ILE A 137 5.18 -14.81 -3.97
C ILE A 137 5.12 -16.34 -3.86
N SER A 138 4.86 -17.03 -4.97
CA SER A 138 4.66 -18.49 -4.98
C SER A 138 5.86 -19.25 -4.42
N ASN A 139 5.60 -20.16 -3.48
CA ASN A 139 6.60 -20.98 -2.82
C ASN A 139 7.72 -20.19 -2.12
N ARG A 140 7.44 -18.96 -1.75
CA ARG A 140 8.31 -18.13 -0.94
C ARG A 140 7.54 -17.63 0.26
N GLU A 141 8.29 -17.34 1.31
CA GLU A 141 7.74 -16.72 2.50
C GLU A 141 7.95 -15.22 2.46
N ASP A 142 7.21 -14.48 3.25
CA ASP A 142 7.39 -13.04 3.38
C ASP A 142 8.81 -12.75 3.93
N PHE A 143 9.47 -11.77 3.32
CA PHE A 143 10.84 -11.38 3.66
C PHE A 143 11.85 -12.53 3.51
N CYS A 144 11.85 -13.17 2.35
CA CYS A 144 12.78 -14.25 2.02
C CYS A 144 14.11 -13.68 1.50
N ILE A 145 15.24 -14.08 2.09
CA ILE A 145 16.58 -13.72 1.62
C ILE A 145 17.20 -14.96 0.94
N GLU A 146 17.65 -14.79 -0.29
CA GLU A 146 18.29 -15.84 -1.07
C GLU A 146 19.56 -15.31 -1.75
N ILE A 147 20.40 -16.22 -2.24
CA ILE A 147 21.59 -15.89 -3.04
C ILE A 147 21.38 -16.39 -4.46
N CYS A 148 21.44 -15.47 -5.42
CA CYS A 148 21.37 -15.75 -6.85
C CYS A 148 22.74 -15.48 -7.49
N LYS A 149 23.47 -16.54 -7.87
CA LYS A 149 24.79 -16.42 -8.52
C LYS A 149 25.75 -15.46 -7.81
N GLY A 150 25.87 -15.62 -6.49
CA GLY A 150 26.74 -14.79 -5.67
C GLY A 150 26.19 -13.40 -5.32
N LYS A 151 24.97 -13.05 -5.74
CA LYS A 151 24.29 -11.80 -5.40
C LYS A 151 23.16 -12.03 -4.42
N PRO A 152 23.10 -11.30 -3.29
CA PRO A 152 21.98 -11.41 -2.35
C PRO A 152 20.73 -10.77 -2.93
N ILE A 153 19.60 -11.42 -2.73
CA ILE A 153 18.29 -10.93 -3.14
C ILE A 153 17.28 -11.05 -2.01
N ILE A 154 16.29 -10.19 -2.00
CA ILE A 154 15.19 -10.22 -1.03
C ILE A 154 13.85 -10.24 -1.78
N MET A 155 12.93 -11.08 -1.31
CA MET A 155 11.57 -11.17 -1.80
C MET A 155 10.60 -10.72 -0.72
N LEU A 156 9.69 -9.78 -1.07
CA LEU A 156 8.78 -9.14 -0.14
C LEU A 156 7.33 -9.35 -0.55
N HIS A 157 6.48 -9.70 0.42
CA HIS A 157 5.04 -9.82 0.23
C HIS A 157 4.30 -8.56 0.71
N GLN A 158 3.19 -8.22 0.05
CA GLN A 158 2.22 -7.22 0.50
C GLN A 158 2.87 -5.89 0.91
N THR A 159 3.74 -5.37 0.04
CA THR A 159 4.51 -4.14 0.33
C THR A 159 3.64 -2.90 0.44
N ASN A 160 2.45 -2.86 -0.18
CA ASN A 160 1.50 -1.74 -0.05
C ASN A 160 0.95 -1.58 1.37
N SER A 161 0.93 -2.66 2.17
CA SER A 161 0.46 -2.59 3.55
C SER A 161 1.50 -2.03 4.53
N ASN A 162 2.78 -2.00 4.11
CA ASN A 162 3.87 -1.52 4.97
C ASN A 162 5.12 -1.15 4.16
N ASN A 163 5.24 0.13 3.81
CA ASN A 163 6.38 0.68 3.06
C ASN A 163 7.73 0.51 3.79
N ASN A 164 7.73 0.37 5.11
CA ASN A 164 8.94 0.14 5.88
C ASN A 164 9.61 -1.21 5.53
N LYS A 165 8.86 -2.18 4.98
CA LYS A 165 9.46 -3.44 4.51
C LYS A 165 10.51 -3.20 3.43
N ILE A 166 10.22 -2.32 2.46
CA ILE A 166 11.14 -1.99 1.37
C ILE A 166 12.37 -1.30 1.94
N LYS A 167 12.20 -0.34 2.86
CA LYS A 167 13.32 0.33 3.53
C LYS A 167 14.24 -0.66 4.24
N ILE A 168 13.68 -1.52 5.07
CA ILE A 168 14.45 -2.52 5.82
C ILE A 168 15.16 -3.48 4.87
N ALA A 169 14.51 -3.91 3.78
CA ALA A 169 15.12 -4.81 2.80
C ALA A 169 16.31 -4.17 2.10
N ILE A 170 16.18 -2.91 1.67
CA ILE A 170 17.29 -2.16 1.05
C ILE A 170 18.44 -1.99 2.03
N GLU A 171 18.19 -1.52 3.25
CA GLU A 171 19.22 -1.31 4.28
C GLU A 171 19.94 -2.63 4.63
N LEU A 172 19.19 -3.73 4.71
CA LEU A 172 19.74 -5.06 4.98
C LEU A 172 20.60 -5.55 3.82
N LEU A 173 20.14 -5.45 2.57
CA LEU A 173 20.93 -5.81 1.39
C LEU A 173 22.22 -5.00 1.31
N MET A 174 22.15 -3.69 1.53
CA MET A 174 23.31 -2.83 1.56
C MET A 174 24.30 -3.25 2.66
N GLY A 175 23.78 -3.60 3.85
CA GLY A 175 24.60 -4.15 4.93
C GLY A 175 25.32 -5.43 4.52
N ILE A 176 24.57 -6.38 3.94
CA ILE A 176 25.10 -7.66 3.46
C ILE A 176 26.16 -7.46 2.37
N ILE A 177 25.90 -6.64 1.36
CA ILE A 177 26.81 -6.37 0.25
C ILE A 177 28.13 -5.75 0.74
N LYS A 178 28.06 -4.82 1.71
CA LYS A 178 29.23 -4.15 2.28
C LYS A 178 30.13 -5.05 3.14
N THR A 179 29.68 -6.23 3.53
CA THR A 179 30.51 -7.16 4.32
C THR A 179 31.60 -7.83 3.51
N ASN A 180 31.64 -7.67 2.17
CA ASN A 180 32.58 -8.33 1.25
C ASN A 180 32.66 -9.86 1.44
N ILE A 181 31.57 -10.47 1.85
CA ILE A 181 31.47 -11.92 2.04
C ILE A 181 31.36 -12.59 0.67
N ASP A 182 32.09 -13.68 0.48
CA ASP A 182 31.96 -14.51 -0.72
C ASP A 182 30.68 -15.35 -0.67
N PHE A 183 29.65 -14.91 -1.39
CA PHE A 183 28.34 -15.58 -1.46
C PHE A 183 28.32 -16.83 -2.36
N ASN A 184 29.44 -17.23 -2.94
CA ASN A 184 29.53 -18.50 -3.67
C ASN A 184 29.89 -19.69 -2.75
N LYS A 185 30.33 -19.41 -1.54
CA LYS A 185 30.64 -20.47 -0.55
C LYS A 185 29.36 -21.05 0.07
N LYS A 186 29.31 -22.37 0.15
CA LYS A 186 28.15 -23.10 0.70
C LYS A 186 27.84 -22.68 2.14
N GLU A 187 28.84 -22.53 2.97
CA GLU A 187 28.70 -22.08 4.37
C GLU A 187 28.04 -20.70 4.47
N THR A 188 28.39 -19.80 3.56
CA THR A 188 27.78 -18.44 3.48
C THR A 188 26.31 -18.52 3.09
N ILE A 189 26.00 -19.36 2.09
CA ILE A 189 24.61 -19.57 1.64
C ILE A 189 23.76 -20.13 2.78
N ASP A 190 24.28 -21.11 3.51
CA ASP A 190 23.57 -21.73 4.63
C ASP A 190 23.39 -20.73 5.81
N ALA A 191 24.41 -19.94 6.12
CA ALA A 191 24.30 -18.84 7.10
C ALA A 191 23.24 -17.82 6.74
N VAL A 192 23.15 -17.42 5.46
CA VAL A 192 22.10 -16.52 4.97
C VAL A 192 20.70 -17.10 5.13
N LYS A 193 20.53 -18.41 4.83
CA LYS A 193 19.24 -19.10 5.03
C LYS A 193 18.82 -19.11 6.50
N ILE A 194 19.76 -19.41 7.41
CA ILE A 194 19.49 -19.41 8.86
C ILE A 194 19.14 -18.00 9.33
N SER A 195 19.89 -17.01 8.91
CA SER A 195 19.63 -15.58 9.23
C SER A 195 18.27 -15.11 8.70
N SER A 196 17.91 -15.48 7.48
CA SER A 196 16.60 -15.21 6.88
C SER A 196 15.47 -15.79 7.73
N LYS A 197 15.59 -17.06 8.16
CA LYS A 197 14.62 -17.71 9.06
C LYS A 197 14.48 -16.96 10.38
N PHE A 198 15.59 -16.55 10.99
CA PHE A 198 15.58 -15.79 12.24
C PHE A 198 14.92 -14.41 12.09
N ILE A 199 15.30 -13.65 11.07
CA ILE A 199 14.71 -12.34 10.76
C ILE A 199 13.20 -12.47 10.59
N ARG A 200 12.75 -13.46 9.80
CA ARG A 200 11.33 -13.75 9.60
C ARG A 200 10.59 -14.04 10.91
N GLN A 201 11.17 -14.87 11.78
CA GLN A 201 10.56 -15.16 13.09
C GLN A 201 10.39 -13.88 13.92
N LYS A 202 11.38 -12.99 13.90
CA LYS A 202 11.30 -11.67 14.55
C LYS A 202 10.22 -10.78 13.95
N PHE A 203 10.13 -10.69 12.60
CA PHE A 203 9.07 -9.94 11.93
C PHE A 203 7.68 -10.46 12.25
N ASN A 204 7.48 -11.77 12.22
CA ASN A 204 6.20 -12.37 12.54
C ASN A 204 5.79 -12.11 14.00
N ARG A 205 6.76 -12.15 14.92
CA ARG A 205 6.53 -11.79 16.33
C ARG A 205 6.11 -10.33 16.47
N ILE A 206 6.87 -9.39 15.89
CA ILE A 206 6.56 -7.96 15.94
C ILE A 206 5.18 -7.70 15.33
N ARG A 207 4.86 -8.29 14.16
CA ARG A 207 3.55 -8.16 13.53
C ARG A 207 2.41 -8.65 14.42
N LYS A 208 2.60 -9.77 15.10
CA LYS A 208 1.62 -10.29 16.06
C LYS A 208 1.44 -9.35 17.25
N GLU A 209 2.54 -8.89 17.84
CA GLU A 209 2.50 -7.93 18.96
C GLU A 209 1.82 -6.61 18.57
N MET A 210 2.08 -6.09 17.35
CA MET A 210 1.40 -4.90 16.82
C MET A 210 -0.10 -5.15 16.60
N SER A 211 -0.48 -6.29 16.02
CA SER A 211 -1.88 -6.65 15.82
C SER A 211 -2.62 -6.81 17.15
N ASP A 212 -2.00 -7.46 18.13
CA ASP A 212 -2.56 -7.61 19.46
C ASP A 212 -2.70 -6.25 20.17
N HIS A 213 -1.72 -5.36 19.97
CA HIS A 213 -1.79 -3.98 20.51
C HIS A 213 -2.91 -3.18 19.84
N GLN A 214 -3.02 -3.21 18.51
CA GLN A 214 -4.13 -2.57 17.78
C GLN A 214 -5.48 -3.11 18.23
N ARG A 215 -5.61 -4.43 18.40
CA ARG A 215 -6.83 -5.06 18.90
C ARG A 215 -7.18 -4.59 20.32
N LYS A 216 -6.19 -4.50 21.20
CA LYS A 216 -6.38 -3.96 22.55
C LYS A 216 -6.80 -2.49 22.52
N MET A 217 -6.17 -1.68 21.66
CA MET A 217 -6.57 -0.27 21.46
C MET A 217 -8.00 -0.15 20.95
N MET A 218 -8.40 -0.98 19.96
CA MET A 218 -9.77 -1.01 19.45
C MET A 218 -10.77 -1.42 20.54
N LEU A 219 -10.45 -2.41 21.37
CA LEU A 219 -11.28 -2.81 22.51
C LEU A 219 -11.39 -1.70 23.56
N LEU A 220 -10.32 -0.93 23.79
CA LEU A 220 -10.36 0.20 24.70
C LEU A 220 -11.15 1.40 24.15
N LEU A 221 -11.05 1.64 22.83
CA LEU A 221 -11.73 2.77 22.17
C LEU A 221 -13.19 2.47 21.84
N PHE A 222 -13.51 1.23 21.45
CA PHE A 222 -14.83 0.84 20.93
C PHE A 222 -15.44 -0.36 21.65
N GLY A 223 -14.82 -0.84 22.73
CA GLY A 223 -15.28 -2.00 23.49
C GLY A 223 -16.43 -1.70 24.45
N GLU A 224 -16.86 -2.72 25.18
CA GLU A 224 -18.02 -2.74 26.07
C GLU A 224 -18.13 -1.52 27.02
N GLY A 225 -17.02 -0.91 27.39
CA GLY A 225 -17.02 0.27 28.29
C GLY A 225 -17.63 1.52 27.66
N ILE A 226 -17.30 1.85 26.40
CA ILE A 226 -17.85 3.04 25.73
C ILE A 226 -19.29 2.79 25.31
N GLU A 227 -19.62 1.61 24.81
CA GLU A 227 -21.00 1.26 24.48
C GLU A 227 -21.90 1.29 25.72
N ALA A 228 -21.44 0.74 26.84
CA ALA A 228 -22.15 0.80 28.12
C ALA A 228 -22.34 2.23 28.60
N GLU A 229 -21.35 3.09 28.45
CA GLU A 229 -21.42 4.51 28.85
C GLU A 229 -22.34 5.31 27.93
N ILE A 230 -22.30 5.08 26.61
CA ILE A 230 -23.24 5.68 25.65
C ILE A 230 -24.68 5.22 25.96
N ARG A 231 -24.91 3.96 26.25
CA ARG A 231 -26.25 3.42 26.64
C ARG A 231 -26.76 4.09 27.93
N LYS A 232 -25.91 4.31 28.94
CA LYS A 232 -26.27 5.03 30.17
C LYS A 232 -26.66 6.49 29.89
N ILE A 233 -25.87 7.18 29.06
CA ILE A 233 -26.14 8.57 28.66
C ILE A 233 -27.48 8.64 27.93
N LEU A 234 -27.69 7.79 26.93
CA LEU A 234 -28.93 7.77 26.16
C LEU A 234 -30.14 7.42 27.01
N PHE A 235 -30.02 6.46 27.91
CA PHE A 235 -31.06 6.12 28.89
C PHE A 235 -31.43 7.31 29.79
N TYR A 236 -30.41 8.05 30.27
CA TYR A 236 -30.62 9.26 31.04
C TYR A 236 -31.43 10.33 30.29
N TYR A 237 -31.27 10.43 28.99
CA TYR A 237 -32.02 11.33 28.11
C TYR A 237 -33.32 10.73 27.53
N GLY A 238 -33.76 9.59 28.02
CA GLY A 238 -35.05 8.96 27.63
C GLY A 238 -35.03 8.32 26.24
N VAL A 239 -33.84 8.01 25.70
CA VAL A 239 -33.70 7.28 24.45
C VAL A 239 -33.51 5.79 24.74
N ASP A 240 -34.57 5.01 24.45
CA ASP A 240 -34.55 3.55 24.64
C ASP A 240 -33.94 2.89 23.38
N PHE A 241 -32.81 2.21 23.55
CA PHE A 241 -32.19 1.38 22.51
C PHE A 241 -32.73 -0.04 22.63
N LYS A 242 -33.58 -0.42 21.70
CA LYS A 242 -33.95 -1.82 21.47
C LYS A 242 -32.90 -2.54 20.67
#